data_9a0a04488c2124b5b73bdeea0c8c057c
#
_entry.id   9a0a04488c2124b5b73bdeea0c8c057c
#
_cell.length_a   1.000
_cell.length_b   1.000
_cell.length_c   1.000
_cell.angle_alpha   90.00
_cell.angle_beta   90.00
_cell.angle_gamma   90.00
#
_symmetry.space_group_name_H-M   'P 1'
#
loop_
_entity.id
_entity.type
_entity.pdbx_description
1 polymer ?
#
loop_
_entity_poly.entity_id
_entity_poly.type
_entity_poly.pdbx_seq_one_letter_code
_entity_poly.pdbx_strand_id
1 'polypeptide(L)'
;MAGTEFAFLYFLQSLHTPWLDSAMVFISSLGDHGRFFLLLAVILLLFKKTRTMGAAMLFSMLLGFLIGNLWLKNMFMRQRPCWLDPTVDLLVRVPRDYSFPSGHTLIGFECAVSIWLQNRRAGAAMLAFAFLLAFSRMYLFVHFPTDVLAGAVLGSVIAWVVYRLMREIEKRRQL
;
A
#
# COMPACT_ATOMS: atom_id res chain seq x y z
N MET A 1 3.17 -16.99 16.89
CA MET A 1 3.13 -15.81 16.00
C MET A 1 1.85 -14.98 16.15
N ALA A 2 0.64 -15.54 16.10
CA ALA A 2 -0.59 -14.74 16.26
C ALA A 2 -0.66 -13.93 17.57
N GLY A 3 -0.26 -14.50 18.69
CA GLY A 3 -0.29 -13.80 19.98
C GLY A 3 0.59 -12.56 20.06
N THR A 4 1.77 -12.60 19.42
CA THR A 4 2.70 -11.45 19.40
C THR A 4 2.17 -10.31 18.50
N GLU A 5 1.54 -10.66 17.37
CA GLU A 5 0.92 -9.66 16.48
C GLU A 5 -0.27 -8.97 17.16
N PHE A 6 -1.13 -9.72 17.87
CA PHE A 6 -2.22 -9.15 18.64
C PHE A 6 -1.71 -8.25 19.78
N ALA A 7 -0.69 -8.67 20.53
CA ALA A 7 -0.10 -7.86 21.58
C ALA A 7 0.38 -6.48 21.03
N PHE A 8 1.01 -6.48 19.85
CA PHE A 8 1.40 -5.25 19.17
C PHE A 8 0.18 -4.41 18.75
N LEU A 9 -0.86 -5.02 18.19
CA LEU A 9 -2.06 -4.31 17.78
C LEU A 9 -2.80 -3.72 18.99
N TYR A 10 -2.92 -4.43 20.10
CA TYR A 10 -3.51 -3.89 21.34
C TYR A 10 -2.67 -2.77 21.95
N PHE A 11 -1.34 -2.86 21.86
CA PHE A 11 -0.49 -1.72 22.21
C PHE A 11 -0.84 -0.49 21.36
N LEU A 12 -1.05 -0.64 20.05
CA LEU A 12 -1.47 0.47 19.20
C LEU A 12 -2.85 1.02 19.61
N GLN A 13 -3.80 0.16 20.03
CA GLN A 13 -5.10 0.61 20.54
C GLN A 13 -4.95 1.47 21.80
N SER A 14 -3.98 1.18 22.66
CA SER A 14 -3.73 1.98 23.87
C SER A 14 -3.21 3.41 23.59
N LEU A 15 -2.76 3.68 22.35
CA LEU A 15 -2.29 5.00 21.90
C LEU A 15 -3.40 5.87 21.29
N HIS A 16 -4.65 5.37 21.25
CA HIS A 16 -5.77 6.10 20.67
C HIS A 16 -6.05 7.41 21.37
N THR A 17 -6.13 8.47 20.59
CA THR A 17 -6.53 9.81 21.01
C THR A 17 -7.33 10.47 19.88
N PRO A 18 -8.31 11.35 20.16
CA PRO A 18 -9.22 11.87 19.13
C PRO A 18 -8.53 12.51 17.92
N TRP A 19 -7.40 13.22 18.13
CA TRP A 19 -6.67 13.83 17.03
C TRP A 19 -5.89 12.82 16.22
N LEU A 20 -5.26 11.83 16.88
CA LEU A 20 -4.48 10.78 16.21
C LEU A 20 -5.41 9.83 15.43
N ASP A 21 -6.56 9.50 16.00
CA ASP A 21 -7.62 8.71 15.37
C ASP A 21 -8.07 9.37 14.06
N SER A 22 -8.40 10.67 14.13
CA SER A 22 -8.80 11.46 12.96
C SER A 22 -7.70 11.49 11.90
N ALA A 23 -6.43 11.66 12.30
CA ALA A 23 -5.29 11.67 11.40
C ALA A 23 -5.09 10.29 10.73
N MET A 24 -5.17 9.18 11.48
CA MET A 24 -4.98 7.82 10.95
C MET A 24 -6.14 7.41 10.03
N VAL A 25 -7.37 7.78 10.36
CA VAL A 25 -8.53 7.58 9.48
C VAL A 25 -8.35 8.35 8.18
N PHE A 26 -7.96 9.64 8.26
CA PHE A 26 -7.73 10.46 7.07
C PHE A 26 -6.60 9.89 6.18
N ILE A 27 -5.44 9.56 6.75
CA ILE A 27 -4.32 8.97 6.01
C ILE A 27 -4.76 7.66 5.35
N SER A 28 -5.46 6.81 6.09
CA SER A 28 -5.98 5.54 5.56
C SER A 28 -6.94 5.75 4.39
N SER A 29 -7.84 6.74 4.48
CA SER A 29 -8.82 7.03 3.42
C SER A 29 -8.20 7.42 2.08
N LEU A 30 -7.01 8.00 2.09
CA LEU A 30 -6.25 8.32 0.86
C LEU A 30 -5.82 7.05 0.09
N GLY A 31 -5.69 5.91 0.79
CA GLY A 31 -5.43 4.61 0.17
C GLY A 31 -6.64 3.90 -0.37
N ASP A 32 -7.86 4.37 -0.04
CA ASP A 32 -9.10 3.69 -0.39
C ASP A 32 -9.29 3.57 -1.91
N HIS A 33 -9.44 2.34 -2.38
CA HIS A 33 -9.57 2.00 -3.81
C HIS A 33 -8.42 2.53 -4.69
N GLY A 34 -7.31 2.99 -4.08
CA GLY A 34 -6.17 3.55 -4.80
C GLY A 34 -6.43 4.88 -5.51
N ARG A 35 -7.56 5.57 -5.22
CA ARG A 35 -8.00 6.77 -5.96
C ARG A 35 -6.96 7.89 -5.96
N PHE A 36 -6.34 8.16 -4.81
CA PHE A 36 -5.27 9.16 -4.71
C PHE A 36 -4.08 8.80 -5.63
N PHE A 37 -3.63 7.56 -5.58
CA PHE A 37 -2.50 7.09 -6.39
C PHE A 37 -2.84 7.06 -7.88
N LEU A 38 -4.08 6.67 -8.23
CA LEU A 38 -4.55 6.71 -9.61
C LEU A 38 -4.58 8.13 -10.15
N LEU A 39 -5.14 9.07 -9.39
CA LEU A 39 -5.17 10.49 -9.77
C LEU A 39 -3.75 11.04 -9.95
N LEU A 40 -2.85 10.75 -8.99
CA LEU A 40 -1.45 11.15 -9.08
C LEU A 40 -0.77 10.58 -10.32
N ALA A 41 -0.97 9.30 -10.61
CA ALA A 41 -0.40 8.65 -11.80
C ALA A 41 -0.90 9.30 -13.10
N VAL A 42 -2.21 9.59 -13.18
CA VAL A 42 -2.80 10.29 -14.32
C VAL A 42 -2.21 11.69 -14.47
N ILE A 43 -2.10 12.46 -13.39
CA ILE A 43 -1.47 13.80 -13.43
C ILE A 43 -0.02 13.70 -13.95
N LEU A 44 0.76 12.73 -13.43
CA LEU A 44 2.14 12.56 -13.89
C LEU A 44 2.25 12.16 -15.37
N LEU A 45 1.26 11.45 -15.93
CA LEU A 45 1.21 11.11 -17.35
C LEU A 45 1.04 12.33 -18.26
N LEU A 46 0.37 13.38 -17.80
CA LEU A 46 0.08 14.58 -18.60
C LEU A 46 1.35 15.38 -18.93
N PHE A 47 2.41 15.27 -18.12
CA PHE A 47 3.64 16.02 -18.30
C PHE A 47 4.75 15.17 -18.92
N LYS A 48 5.40 15.67 -19.98
CA LYS A 48 6.48 14.95 -20.70
C LYS A 48 7.63 14.48 -19.77
N LYS A 49 7.96 15.27 -18.73
CA LYS A 49 9.06 14.97 -17.80
C LYS A 49 8.74 13.83 -16.80
N THR A 50 7.46 13.58 -16.53
CA THR A 50 7.03 12.63 -15.48
C THR A 50 6.16 11.49 -16.01
N ARG A 51 5.87 11.47 -17.32
CA ARG A 51 4.99 10.44 -17.90
C ARG A 51 5.45 9.02 -17.65
N THR A 52 6.75 8.77 -17.64
CA THR A 52 7.32 7.45 -17.35
C THR A 52 7.06 7.02 -15.91
N MET A 53 7.07 7.98 -14.95
CA MET A 53 6.69 7.70 -13.56
C MET A 53 5.22 7.33 -13.47
N GLY A 54 4.33 8.12 -14.09
CA GLY A 54 2.90 7.84 -14.12
C GLY A 54 2.58 6.49 -14.74
N ALA A 55 3.22 6.16 -15.87
CA ALA A 55 3.08 4.85 -16.52
C ALA A 55 3.57 3.71 -15.61
N ALA A 56 4.75 3.86 -14.99
CA ALA A 56 5.28 2.86 -14.07
C ALA A 56 4.33 2.63 -12.88
N MET A 57 3.76 3.70 -12.31
CA MET A 57 2.76 3.59 -11.25
C MET A 57 1.54 2.78 -11.72
N LEU A 58 0.94 3.12 -12.88
CA LEU A 58 -0.25 2.42 -13.38
C LEU A 58 -0.01 0.94 -13.64
N PHE A 59 1.13 0.60 -14.28
CA PHE A 59 1.47 -0.80 -14.51
C PHE A 59 1.73 -1.55 -13.21
N SER A 60 2.40 -0.92 -12.24
CA SER A 60 2.62 -1.53 -10.92
C SER A 60 1.30 -1.75 -10.19
N MET A 61 0.41 -0.75 -10.15
CA MET A 61 -0.92 -0.84 -9.54
C MET A 61 -1.76 -1.95 -10.16
N LEU A 62 -1.72 -2.09 -11.50
CA LEU A 62 -2.43 -3.17 -12.19
C LEU A 62 -1.89 -4.54 -11.78
N LEU A 63 -0.58 -4.73 -11.82
CA LEU A 63 0.05 -6.00 -11.43
C LEU A 63 -0.19 -6.32 -9.95
N GLY A 64 -0.06 -5.33 -9.05
CA GLY A 64 -0.34 -5.52 -7.64
C GLY A 64 -1.79 -5.85 -7.35
N PHE A 65 -2.73 -5.24 -8.07
CA PHE A 65 -4.14 -5.61 -7.98
C PHE A 65 -4.37 -7.07 -8.39
N LEU A 66 -3.80 -7.50 -9.52
CA LEU A 66 -3.95 -8.87 -10.02
C LEU A 66 -3.29 -9.89 -9.07
N ILE A 67 -2.05 -9.63 -8.67
CA ILE A 67 -1.27 -10.56 -7.83
C ILE A 67 -1.72 -10.49 -6.37
N GLY A 68 -1.76 -9.30 -5.80
CA GLY A 68 -2.06 -9.11 -4.38
C GLY A 68 -3.54 -9.30 -4.05
N ASN A 69 -4.42 -8.54 -4.72
CA ASN A 69 -5.83 -8.51 -4.35
C ASN A 69 -6.65 -9.68 -4.94
N LEU A 70 -6.40 -10.07 -6.19
CA LEU A 70 -7.18 -11.15 -6.81
C LEU A 70 -6.59 -12.54 -6.53
N TRP A 71 -5.27 -12.68 -6.56
CA TRP A 71 -4.67 -14.01 -6.42
C TRP A 71 -4.28 -14.33 -4.97
N LEU A 72 -3.36 -13.58 -4.36
CA LEU A 72 -2.83 -13.91 -3.03
C LEU A 72 -3.90 -13.83 -1.94
N LYS A 73 -4.80 -12.84 -1.95
CA LYS A 73 -5.87 -12.77 -0.94
C LYS A 73 -6.76 -14.00 -0.95
N ASN A 74 -7.14 -14.48 -2.15
CA ASN A 74 -7.97 -15.66 -2.29
C ASN A 74 -7.21 -16.98 -2.06
N MET A 75 -5.90 -16.98 -2.23
CA MET A 75 -5.06 -18.14 -1.95
C MET A 75 -4.83 -18.33 -0.44
N PHE A 76 -4.50 -17.25 0.29
CA PHE A 76 -4.20 -17.33 1.72
C PHE A 76 -5.44 -17.26 2.61
N MET A 77 -6.51 -16.60 2.19
CA MET A 77 -7.78 -16.43 2.92
C MET A 77 -7.60 -16.08 4.40
N ARG A 78 -6.55 -15.27 4.73
CA ARG A 78 -6.24 -14.90 6.10
C ARG A 78 -7.33 -14.02 6.67
N GLN A 79 -7.89 -14.39 7.83
CA GLN A 79 -8.84 -13.57 8.55
C GLN A 79 -8.17 -12.30 9.08
N ARG A 80 -8.95 -11.22 9.19
CA ARG A 80 -8.47 -9.93 9.71
C ARG A 80 -8.44 -9.92 11.23
N PRO A 81 -7.60 -9.08 11.87
CA PRO A 81 -7.62 -8.90 13.33
C PRO A 81 -9.03 -8.56 13.83
N CYS A 82 -9.71 -7.62 13.18
CA CYS A 82 -11.05 -7.18 13.54
C CYS A 82 -12.16 -8.23 13.32
N TRP A 83 -11.91 -9.29 12.56
CA TRP A 83 -12.84 -10.42 12.45
C TRP A 83 -12.63 -11.44 13.57
N LEU A 84 -11.38 -11.56 14.03
CA LEU A 84 -11.00 -12.50 15.09
C LEU A 84 -11.29 -11.96 16.49
N ASP A 85 -11.23 -10.63 16.64
CA ASP A 85 -11.63 -9.92 17.84
C ASP A 85 -12.62 -8.80 17.51
N PRO A 86 -13.92 -9.08 17.49
CA PRO A 86 -14.97 -8.12 17.22
C PRO A 86 -15.28 -7.21 18.43
N THR A 87 -14.58 -7.36 19.57
CA THR A 87 -14.79 -6.50 20.75
C THR A 87 -14.08 -5.15 20.62
N VAL A 88 -13.16 -5.01 19.68
CA VAL A 88 -12.46 -3.74 19.41
C VAL A 88 -13.36 -2.81 18.60
N ASP A 89 -13.61 -1.62 19.13
CA ASP A 89 -14.36 -0.58 18.43
C ASP A 89 -13.54 -0.01 17.27
N LEU A 90 -13.97 -0.29 16.05
CA LEU A 90 -13.24 0.14 14.85
C LEU A 90 -13.59 1.57 14.47
N LEU A 91 -12.58 2.37 14.18
CA LEU A 91 -12.71 3.73 13.66
C LEU A 91 -13.09 3.78 12.17
N VAL A 92 -13.08 2.64 11.48
CA VAL A 92 -13.39 2.50 10.05
C VAL A 92 -14.38 1.34 9.83
N ARG A 93 -15.02 1.32 8.67
CA ARG A 93 -15.89 0.19 8.30
C ARG A 93 -15.10 -1.12 8.28
N VAL A 94 -15.71 -2.19 8.79
CA VAL A 94 -15.16 -3.54 8.73
C VAL A 94 -14.93 -3.92 7.26
N PRO A 95 -13.67 -4.19 6.86
CA PRO A 95 -13.40 -4.63 5.49
C PRO A 95 -14.00 -6.01 5.23
N ARG A 96 -14.43 -6.26 3.99
CA ARG A 96 -15.09 -7.52 3.59
C ARG A 96 -14.18 -8.52 2.91
N ASP A 97 -12.95 -8.11 2.56
CA ASP A 97 -11.93 -8.92 1.91
C ASP A 97 -10.90 -9.44 2.91
N TYR A 98 -10.15 -10.46 2.52
CA TYR A 98 -9.12 -11.10 3.35
C TYR A 98 -7.96 -10.16 3.70
N SER A 99 -7.24 -10.50 4.79
CA SER A 99 -6.22 -9.64 5.38
C SER A 99 -4.90 -9.60 4.59
N PHE A 100 -4.42 -10.74 4.10
CA PHE A 100 -3.08 -10.88 3.51
C PHE A 100 -3.09 -10.90 1.98
N PRO A 101 -2.21 -10.13 1.35
CA PRO A 101 -1.43 -9.02 1.88
C PRO A 101 -2.25 -7.73 2.04
N SER A 102 -1.70 -6.72 2.75
CA SER A 102 -2.36 -5.42 2.89
C SER A 102 -2.37 -4.64 1.57
N GLY A 103 -3.57 -4.43 1.00
CA GLY A 103 -3.73 -3.74 -0.28
C GLY A 103 -3.34 -2.25 -0.24
N HIS A 104 -3.63 -1.55 0.86
CA HIS A 104 -3.21 -0.15 1.06
C HIS A 104 -1.69 -0.02 1.10
N THR A 105 -1.02 -0.93 1.81
CA THR A 105 0.44 -0.95 1.88
C THR A 105 1.04 -1.29 0.52
N LEU A 106 0.50 -2.30 -0.15
CA LEU A 106 0.92 -2.73 -1.47
C LEU A 106 0.94 -1.55 -2.45
N ILE A 107 -0.20 -0.88 -2.64
CA ILE A 107 -0.32 0.23 -3.58
C ILE A 107 0.55 1.43 -3.18
N GLY A 108 0.66 1.71 -1.88
CA GLY A 108 1.52 2.78 -1.37
C GLY A 108 2.98 2.58 -1.74
N PHE A 109 3.51 1.36 -1.53
CA PHE A 109 4.90 1.03 -1.86
C PHE A 109 5.15 0.88 -3.36
N GLU A 110 4.19 0.36 -4.13
CA GLU A 110 4.28 0.34 -5.60
C GLU A 110 4.49 1.73 -6.16
N CYS A 111 3.66 2.67 -5.75
CA CYS A 111 3.73 4.04 -6.24
C CYS A 111 4.98 4.76 -5.74
N ALA A 112 5.30 4.61 -4.46
CA ALA A 112 6.46 5.26 -3.86
C ALA A 112 7.78 4.79 -4.50
N VAL A 113 7.95 3.48 -4.71
CA VAL A 113 9.14 2.92 -5.34
C VAL A 113 9.20 3.25 -6.84
N SER A 114 8.07 3.23 -7.55
CA SER A 114 8.01 3.66 -8.96
C SER A 114 8.53 5.10 -9.15
N ILE A 115 8.17 6.01 -8.23
CA ILE A 115 8.67 7.38 -8.23
C ILE A 115 10.15 7.42 -7.79
N TRP A 116 10.51 6.70 -6.71
CA TRP A 116 11.86 6.67 -6.16
C TRP A 116 12.93 6.25 -7.18
N LEU A 117 12.63 5.28 -8.01
CA LEU A 117 13.57 4.79 -9.05
C LEU A 117 13.86 5.83 -10.13
N GLN A 118 13.02 6.85 -10.29
CA GLN A 118 13.13 7.90 -11.29
C GLN A 118 13.45 9.28 -10.70
N ASN A 119 12.98 9.56 -9.47
CA ASN A 119 13.25 10.79 -8.73
C ASN A 119 13.38 10.50 -7.24
N ARG A 120 14.61 10.55 -6.73
CA ARG A 120 14.93 10.19 -5.33
C ARG A 120 14.22 11.08 -4.31
N ARG A 121 14.15 12.40 -4.56
CA ARG A 121 13.55 13.36 -3.60
C ARG A 121 12.04 13.15 -3.51
N ALA A 122 11.35 13.12 -4.64
CA ALA A 122 9.92 12.88 -4.67
C ALA A 122 9.56 11.49 -4.13
N GLY A 123 10.37 10.47 -4.48
CA GLY A 123 10.19 9.10 -4.00
C GLY A 123 10.39 8.98 -2.49
N ALA A 124 11.35 9.71 -1.90
CA ALA A 124 11.55 9.71 -0.45
C ALA A 124 10.31 10.24 0.30
N ALA A 125 9.73 11.35 -0.17
CA ALA A 125 8.50 11.89 0.39
C ALA A 125 7.33 10.91 0.25
N MET A 126 7.20 10.26 -0.93
CA MET A 126 6.16 9.26 -1.16
C MET A 126 6.37 7.99 -0.33
N LEU A 127 7.62 7.56 -0.09
CA LEU A 127 7.93 6.45 0.82
C LEU A 127 7.54 6.78 2.26
N ALA A 128 7.84 7.99 2.74
CA ALA A 128 7.40 8.42 4.07
C ALA A 128 5.85 8.37 4.18
N PHE A 129 5.14 8.82 3.15
CA PHE A 129 3.67 8.69 3.09
C PHE A 129 3.22 7.22 3.06
N ALA A 130 3.87 6.35 2.27
CA ALA A 130 3.56 4.93 2.20
C ALA A 130 3.77 4.22 3.55
N PHE A 131 4.79 4.59 4.32
CA PHE A 131 5.00 4.10 5.69
C PHE A 131 3.89 4.56 6.64
N LEU A 132 3.47 5.83 6.57
CA LEU A 132 2.35 6.34 7.37
C LEU A 132 1.03 5.63 7.01
N LEU A 133 0.78 5.43 5.72
CA LEU A 133 -0.38 4.68 5.23
C LEU A 133 -0.34 3.24 5.73
N ALA A 134 0.81 2.57 5.67
CA ALA A 134 1.00 1.21 6.17
C ALA A 134 0.77 1.12 7.68
N PHE A 135 1.32 2.07 8.45
CA PHE A 135 1.13 2.18 9.89
C PHE A 135 -0.34 2.37 10.26
N SER A 136 -1.06 3.24 9.53
CA SER A 136 -2.49 3.49 9.79
C SER A 136 -3.32 2.20 9.74
N ARG A 137 -2.95 1.20 8.92
CA ARG A 137 -3.71 -0.05 8.81
C ARG A 137 -3.61 -0.95 10.04
N MET A 138 -2.45 -0.91 10.72
CA MET A 138 -2.25 -1.60 11.99
C MET A 138 -2.93 -0.82 13.13
N TYR A 139 -2.77 0.50 13.15
CA TYR A 139 -3.43 1.38 14.12
C TYR A 139 -4.95 1.22 14.11
N LEU A 140 -5.55 1.11 12.93
CA LEU A 140 -7.00 0.90 12.73
C LEU A 140 -7.45 -0.56 12.95
N PHE A 141 -6.57 -1.44 13.43
CA PHE A 141 -6.88 -2.84 13.76
C PHE A 141 -7.44 -3.67 12.58
N VAL A 142 -7.08 -3.34 11.35
CA VAL A 142 -7.60 -4.01 10.14
C VAL A 142 -6.59 -4.92 9.44
N HIS A 143 -5.29 -4.83 9.78
CA HIS A 143 -4.22 -5.68 9.26
C HIS A 143 -3.21 -6.03 10.33
N PHE A 144 -2.64 -7.23 10.22
CA PHE A 144 -1.49 -7.65 11.03
C PHE A 144 -0.17 -7.04 10.50
N PRO A 145 0.87 -6.92 11.36
CA PRO A 145 2.19 -6.46 10.93
C PRO A 145 2.76 -7.24 9.75
N THR A 146 2.56 -8.56 9.71
CA THR A 146 3.04 -9.41 8.60
C THR A 146 2.29 -9.16 7.30
N ASP A 147 0.99 -8.79 7.32
CA ASP A 147 0.25 -8.39 6.11
C ASP A 147 0.81 -7.10 5.52
N VAL A 148 1.16 -6.17 6.40
CA VAL A 148 1.76 -4.88 6.05
C VAL A 148 3.16 -5.09 5.48
N LEU A 149 4.00 -5.88 6.15
CA LEU A 149 5.34 -6.20 5.66
C LEU A 149 5.30 -6.88 4.29
N ALA A 150 4.42 -7.87 4.12
CA ALA A 150 4.25 -8.56 2.84
C ALA A 150 3.79 -7.61 1.73
N GLY A 151 2.83 -6.70 2.03
CA GLY A 151 2.40 -5.67 1.10
C GLY A 151 3.54 -4.73 0.68
N ALA A 152 4.36 -4.28 1.64
CA ALA A 152 5.50 -3.41 1.37
C ALA A 152 6.56 -4.08 0.49
N VAL A 153 6.92 -5.32 0.81
CA VAL A 153 7.91 -6.10 0.02
C VAL A 153 7.38 -6.37 -1.38
N LEU A 154 6.15 -6.90 -1.49
CA LEU A 154 5.54 -7.23 -2.77
C LEU A 154 5.41 -5.99 -3.66
N GLY A 155 4.90 -4.88 -3.12
CA GLY A 155 4.76 -3.63 -3.86
C GLY A 155 6.10 -3.08 -4.35
N SER A 156 7.12 -3.14 -3.50
CA SER A 156 8.48 -2.70 -3.88
C SER A 156 9.07 -3.57 -5.00
N VAL A 157 8.90 -4.89 -4.92
CA VAL A 157 9.38 -5.83 -5.95
C VAL A 157 8.65 -5.61 -7.28
N ILE A 158 7.32 -5.48 -7.26
CA ILE A 158 6.52 -5.22 -8.47
C ILE A 158 6.98 -3.92 -9.14
N ALA A 159 7.10 -2.83 -8.37
CA ALA A 159 7.55 -1.54 -8.91
C ALA A 159 8.96 -1.62 -9.52
N TRP A 160 9.88 -2.34 -8.87
CA TRP A 160 11.23 -2.55 -9.40
C TRP A 160 11.22 -3.35 -10.71
N VAL A 161 10.45 -4.43 -10.77
CA VAL A 161 10.32 -5.27 -11.99
C VAL A 161 9.73 -4.44 -13.14
N VAL A 162 8.63 -3.73 -12.90
CA VAL A 162 8.00 -2.86 -13.91
C VAL A 162 8.99 -1.81 -14.42
N TYR A 163 9.70 -1.14 -13.53
CA TYR A 163 10.72 -0.15 -13.91
C TYR A 163 11.82 -0.78 -14.79
N ARG A 164 12.34 -1.95 -14.42
CA ARG A 164 13.38 -2.65 -15.19
C ARG A 164 12.88 -3.03 -16.58
N LEU A 165 11.65 -3.56 -16.71
CA LEU A 165 11.05 -3.90 -17.98
C LEU A 165 10.84 -2.67 -18.88
N MET A 166 10.33 -1.57 -18.34
CA MET A 166 10.13 -0.33 -19.08
C MET A 166 11.47 0.22 -19.61
N ARG A 167 12.52 0.22 -18.80
CA ARG A 167 13.87 0.66 -19.21
C ARG A 167 14.45 -0.22 -20.31
N GLU A 168 14.23 -1.52 -20.28
CA GLU A 168 14.69 -2.42 -21.32
C GLU A 168 13.95 -2.20 -22.65
N ILE A 169 12.65 -1.97 -22.61
CA ILE A 169 11.83 -1.63 -23.80
C ILE A 169 12.30 -0.29 -24.41
N GLU A 170 12.58 0.70 -23.59
CA GLU A 170 13.08 2.01 -24.06
C GLU A 170 14.43 1.86 -24.80
N LYS A 171 15.36 1.08 -24.25
CA LYS A 171 16.67 0.81 -24.89
C LYS A 171 16.51 0.17 -26.26
N ARG A 172 15.64 -0.85 -26.38
CA ARG A 172 15.41 -1.54 -27.67
C ARG A 172 14.76 -0.66 -28.74
N ARG A 173 14.04 0.38 -28.35
CA ARG A 173 13.42 1.33 -29.30
C ARG A 173 14.41 2.38 -29.83
N GLN A 174 15.57 2.51 -29.20
CA GLN A 174 16.62 3.46 -29.60
C GLN A 174 17.72 2.82 -30.47
N LEU A 175 17.69 1.49 -30.62
CA LEU A 175 18.52 0.70 -31.54
C LEU A 175 17.81 0.51 -32.89
#